data_309644b22672f1d5a9a4245007d8035d
#
_entry.id   309644b22672f1d5a9a4245007d8035d
#
_cell.length_a   1.000
_cell.length_b   1.000
_cell.length_c   1.000
_cell.angle_alpha   90.00
_cell.angle_beta   90.00
_cell.angle_gamma   90.00
#
_symmetry.space_group_name_H-M   'P 1'
#
loop_
_entity.id
_entity.type
_entity.pdbx_description
1 polymer ?
#
loop_
_entity_poly.entity_id
_entity_poly.type
_entity_poly.pdbx_seq_one_letter_code
_entity_poly.pdbx_strand_id
1 'polypeptide(L)'
;MKIRQNTVDRARPVGLRPFSLAVSGALRKGTSRGLTLIELLIVVAVLGLLALLLFPSLARARQKALQVECLSRLRQWGIAFDHYAEDNNGRIARECYEPLGEVTINNWSQVKGRPRPDGTTDSLDVWYNALPPELNQVATIRYAALADRIRFFDTRNLIHCPAARFPKHALRPTYQFPLFSMAMNSQLIQSGPSIRLSTIEAGDPARTVLFLDNLLEGEPRVHPAQERTHLGQPGAYANRFGPRHDDGGNLAFADGHAGWFRGRDVVQTEEGSPLVGGPILPPRDIVWEISLP
;
A
#
# COMPACT_ATOMS: atom_id res chain seq x y z
N MET A 1 -18.84 -68.03 -20.94
CA MET A 1 -19.16 -67.54 -19.58
C MET A 1 -20.43 -66.74 -19.66
N LYS A 2 -21.56 -67.26 -19.15
CA LYS A 2 -22.92 -66.78 -19.40
C LYS A 2 -23.27 -65.62 -18.48
N ILE A 3 -23.69 -64.51 -19.04
CA ILE A 3 -24.23 -63.38 -18.31
C ILE A 3 -25.74 -63.55 -18.21
N ARG A 4 -26.25 -63.64 -16.96
CA ARG A 4 -27.68 -63.69 -16.64
C ARG A 4 -28.29 -62.29 -16.76
N GLN A 5 -29.31 -62.17 -17.58
CA GLN A 5 -30.25 -61.04 -17.58
C GLN A 5 -31.21 -61.22 -16.39
N ASN A 6 -31.28 -60.22 -15.51
CA ASN A 6 -32.33 -60.10 -14.50
C ASN A 6 -33.40 -59.15 -15.01
N THR A 7 -34.55 -59.69 -15.24
CA THR A 7 -35.80 -58.98 -15.53
C THR A 7 -36.32 -58.31 -14.28
N VAL A 8 -36.47 -56.97 -14.33
CA VAL A 8 -37.10 -56.17 -13.27
C VAL A 8 -38.60 -56.03 -13.57
N ASP A 9 -39.40 -56.44 -12.61
CA ASP A 9 -40.86 -56.42 -12.60
C ASP A 9 -41.42 -54.99 -12.73
N ARG A 10 -42.41 -54.83 -13.58
CA ARG A 10 -43.20 -53.60 -13.76
C ARG A 10 -44.19 -53.47 -12.60
N ALA A 11 -43.93 -52.52 -11.69
CA ALA A 11 -44.92 -52.03 -10.74
C ALA A 11 -45.97 -51.16 -11.42
N ARG A 12 -47.24 -51.45 -11.14
CA ARG A 12 -48.42 -50.73 -11.68
C ARG A 12 -48.53 -49.32 -11.10
N PRO A 13 -48.97 -48.32 -11.88
CA PRO A 13 -49.15 -46.98 -11.35
C PRO A 13 -50.39 -46.87 -10.48
N VAL A 14 -50.21 -46.41 -9.24
CA VAL A 14 -51.30 -46.05 -8.33
C VAL A 14 -51.88 -44.71 -8.81
N GLY A 15 -53.16 -44.70 -9.12
CA GLY A 15 -53.90 -43.54 -9.59
C GLY A 15 -54.03 -42.47 -8.50
N LEU A 16 -53.29 -41.39 -8.64
CA LEU A 16 -53.47 -40.19 -7.85
C LEU A 16 -54.66 -39.39 -8.40
N ARG A 17 -55.75 -39.29 -7.61
CA ARG A 17 -56.88 -38.40 -7.89
C ARG A 17 -56.39 -36.96 -7.81
N PRO A 18 -56.75 -36.08 -8.75
CA PRO A 18 -56.41 -34.66 -8.65
C PRO A 18 -57.24 -34.00 -7.54
N PHE A 19 -56.55 -33.51 -6.50
CA PHE A 19 -57.17 -32.68 -5.45
C PHE A 19 -57.29 -31.27 -6.05
N SER A 20 -58.50 -30.96 -6.53
CA SER A 20 -58.84 -29.63 -7.04
C SER A 20 -59.12 -28.72 -5.83
N LEU A 21 -58.13 -27.98 -5.37
CA LEU A 21 -58.32 -26.83 -4.48
C LEU A 21 -58.76 -25.63 -5.35
N ALA A 22 -60.07 -25.44 -5.43
CA ALA A 22 -60.63 -24.19 -5.93
C ALA A 22 -60.37 -23.09 -4.93
N VAL A 23 -59.22 -22.42 -5.08
CA VAL A 23 -58.96 -21.15 -4.36
C VAL A 23 -59.72 -20.06 -5.10
N SER A 24 -60.97 -19.83 -4.71
CA SER A 24 -61.73 -18.62 -5.07
C SER A 24 -61.11 -17.44 -4.32
N GLY A 25 -59.96 -16.99 -4.75
CA GLY A 25 -59.36 -15.74 -4.35
C GLY A 25 -60.05 -14.60 -5.08
N ALA A 26 -61.02 -13.98 -4.43
CA ALA A 26 -61.53 -12.68 -4.86
C ALA A 26 -60.34 -11.70 -4.92
N LEU A 27 -59.78 -11.48 -6.08
CA LEU A 27 -58.85 -10.37 -6.35
C LEU A 27 -59.58 -9.07 -5.99
N ARG A 28 -59.40 -8.60 -4.75
CA ARG A 28 -59.70 -7.23 -4.39
C ARG A 28 -58.92 -6.38 -5.40
N LYS A 29 -59.64 -5.74 -6.32
CA LYS A 29 -59.12 -4.63 -7.12
C LYS A 29 -58.68 -3.55 -6.13
N GLY A 30 -57.42 -3.58 -5.70
CA GLY A 30 -56.82 -2.48 -5.01
C GLY A 30 -56.85 -1.29 -5.97
N THR A 31 -57.59 -0.25 -5.61
CA THR A 31 -57.54 1.04 -6.29
C THR A 31 -56.08 1.49 -6.22
N SER A 32 -55.39 1.37 -7.35
CA SER A 32 -54.07 1.96 -7.52
C SER A 32 -54.22 3.48 -7.39
N ARG A 33 -54.02 4.01 -6.17
CA ARG A 33 -53.88 5.43 -5.98
C ARG A 33 -52.60 5.84 -6.66
N GLY A 34 -52.75 6.56 -7.79
CA GLY A 34 -51.58 7.16 -8.42
C GLY A 34 -50.89 8.10 -7.47
N LEU A 35 -49.54 8.06 -7.42
CA LEU A 35 -48.75 9.02 -6.64
C LEU A 35 -49.05 10.43 -7.15
N THR A 36 -49.30 11.33 -6.22
CA THR A 36 -49.42 12.75 -6.54
C THR A 36 -48.04 13.36 -6.76
N LEU A 37 -47.95 14.39 -7.59
CA LEU A 37 -46.69 15.08 -7.88
C LEU A 37 -46.06 15.65 -6.59
N ILE A 38 -46.89 16.09 -5.64
CA ILE A 38 -46.40 16.63 -4.37
C ILE A 38 -45.82 15.52 -3.45
N GLU A 39 -46.40 14.33 -3.43
CA GLU A 39 -45.85 13.19 -2.68
C GLU A 39 -44.48 12.81 -3.22
N LEU A 40 -44.31 12.76 -4.54
CA LEU A 40 -43.01 12.49 -5.16
C LEU A 40 -41.99 13.59 -4.83
N LEU A 41 -42.42 14.86 -4.86
CA LEU A 41 -41.54 16.00 -4.55
C LEU A 41 -41.04 15.97 -3.10
N ILE A 42 -41.91 15.64 -2.15
CA ILE A 42 -41.54 15.52 -0.73
C ILE A 42 -40.55 14.38 -0.53
N VAL A 43 -40.79 13.23 -1.16
CA VAL A 43 -39.86 12.09 -1.05
C VAL A 43 -38.45 12.44 -1.60
N VAL A 44 -38.39 13.06 -2.77
CA VAL A 44 -37.10 13.47 -3.34
C VAL A 44 -36.43 14.54 -2.48
N ALA A 45 -37.18 15.48 -1.90
CA ALA A 45 -36.64 16.49 -0.99
C ALA A 45 -36.03 15.86 0.29
N VAL A 46 -36.73 14.89 0.89
CA VAL A 46 -36.25 14.18 2.09
C VAL A 46 -35.02 13.33 1.76
N LEU A 47 -35.03 12.59 0.62
CA LEU A 47 -33.88 11.82 0.18
C LEU A 47 -32.67 12.70 -0.12
N GLY A 48 -32.87 13.87 -0.72
CA GLY A 48 -31.83 14.87 -0.96
C GLY A 48 -31.20 15.38 0.34
N LEU A 49 -32.03 15.69 1.33
CA LEU A 49 -31.57 16.14 2.65
C LEU A 49 -30.75 15.05 3.36
N LEU A 50 -31.21 13.80 3.34
CA LEU A 50 -30.49 12.67 3.91
C LEU A 50 -29.15 12.43 3.20
N ALA A 51 -29.14 12.47 1.86
CA ALA A 51 -27.93 12.34 1.07
C ALA A 51 -26.89 13.43 1.42
N LEU A 52 -27.33 14.68 1.57
CA LEU A 52 -26.44 15.80 1.91
C LEU A 52 -25.71 15.59 3.25
N LEU A 53 -26.34 14.96 4.23
CA LEU A 53 -25.74 14.64 5.52
C LEU A 53 -24.81 13.40 5.44
N LEU A 54 -25.12 12.45 4.56
CA LEU A 54 -24.36 11.20 4.42
C LEU A 54 -23.06 11.36 3.62
N PHE A 55 -23.03 12.21 2.58
CA PHE A 55 -21.85 12.35 1.72
C PHE A 55 -20.56 12.73 2.45
N PRO A 56 -20.54 13.73 3.35
CA PRO A 56 -19.33 14.10 4.06
C PRO A 56 -18.81 12.99 4.99
N SER A 57 -19.70 12.25 5.64
CA SER A 57 -19.33 11.15 6.54
C SER A 57 -18.73 9.97 5.76
N LEU A 58 -19.31 9.62 4.61
CA LEU A 58 -18.82 8.57 3.73
C LEU A 58 -17.44 8.91 3.14
N ALA A 59 -17.23 10.18 2.76
CA ALA A 59 -15.92 10.63 2.28
C ALA A 59 -14.82 10.44 3.34
N ARG A 60 -15.08 10.82 4.60
CA ARG A 60 -14.16 10.62 5.72
C ARG A 60 -13.91 9.14 6.01
N ALA A 61 -14.98 8.32 6.02
CA ALA A 61 -14.87 6.88 6.23
C ALA A 61 -13.98 6.24 5.16
N ARG A 62 -14.15 6.63 3.89
CA ARG A 62 -13.29 6.14 2.79
C ARG A 62 -11.83 6.54 2.98
N GLN A 63 -11.54 7.77 3.40
CA GLN A 63 -10.16 8.20 3.66
C GLN A 63 -9.52 7.37 4.79
N LYS A 64 -10.26 7.11 5.87
CA LYS A 64 -9.79 6.25 6.97
C LYS A 64 -9.59 4.80 6.53
N ALA A 65 -10.45 4.24 5.69
CA ALA A 65 -10.27 2.91 5.13
C ALA A 65 -8.96 2.81 4.30
N LEU A 66 -8.68 3.79 3.44
CA LEU A 66 -7.44 3.86 2.67
C LEU A 66 -6.21 4.01 3.57
N GLN A 67 -6.30 4.76 4.67
CA GLN A 67 -5.23 4.87 5.66
C GLN A 67 -4.93 3.52 6.34
N VAL A 68 -5.97 2.81 6.79
CA VAL A 68 -5.83 1.50 7.44
C VAL A 68 -5.25 0.47 6.47
N GLU A 69 -5.68 0.49 5.22
CA GLU A 69 -5.12 -0.38 4.17
C GLU A 69 -3.64 -0.08 3.93
N CYS A 70 -3.26 1.21 3.83
CA CYS A 70 -1.86 1.61 3.69
C CYS A 70 -1.02 1.15 4.89
N LEU A 71 -1.53 1.33 6.11
CA LEU A 71 -0.88 0.86 7.33
C LEU A 71 -0.69 -0.67 7.34
N SER A 72 -1.70 -1.41 6.88
CA SER A 72 -1.62 -2.88 6.75
C SER A 72 -0.52 -3.29 5.75
N ARG A 73 -0.38 -2.57 4.62
CA ARG A 73 0.67 -2.83 3.64
C ARG A 73 2.07 -2.59 4.20
N LEU A 74 2.26 -1.52 4.96
CA LEU A 74 3.55 -1.24 5.62
C LEU A 74 3.91 -2.34 6.63
N ARG A 75 2.93 -2.87 7.37
CA ARG A 75 3.16 -4.04 8.24
C ARG A 75 3.57 -5.29 7.46
N GLN A 76 2.94 -5.52 6.32
CA GLN A 76 3.32 -6.65 5.45
C GLN A 76 4.77 -6.51 4.96
N TRP A 77 5.21 -5.28 4.64
CA TRP A 77 6.61 -5.04 4.29
C TRP A 77 7.57 -5.30 5.46
N GLY A 78 7.19 -4.98 6.70
CA GLY A 78 7.96 -5.35 7.90
C GLY A 78 8.11 -6.86 8.01
N ILE A 79 7.01 -7.62 7.89
CA ILE A 79 7.03 -9.09 7.93
C ILE A 79 7.90 -9.67 6.80
N ALA A 80 7.77 -9.15 5.57
CA ALA A 80 8.60 -9.60 4.45
C ALA A 80 10.08 -9.30 4.67
N PHE A 81 10.39 -8.19 5.32
CA PHE A 81 11.75 -7.80 5.68
C PHE A 81 12.40 -8.80 6.66
N ASP A 82 11.66 -9.22 7.68
CA ASP A 82 12.12 -10.20 8.66
C ASP A 82 12.31 -11.59 7.99
N HIS A 83 11.34 -12.06 7.20
CA HIS A 83 11.46 -13.33 6.47
C HIS A 83 12.68 -13.32 5.54
N TYR A 84 12.87 -12.23 4.78
CA TYR A 84 14.03 -12.11 3.91
C TYR A 84 15.33 -12.19 4.71
N ALA A 85 15.41 -11.53 5.86
CA ALA A 85 16.61 -11.56 6.69
C ALA A 85 16.89 -12.97 7.24
N GLU A 86 15.86 -13.70 7.66
CA GLU A 86 15.98 -15.10 8.12
C GLU A 86 16.55 -15.99 7.00
N ASP A 87 16.04 -15.88 5.77
CA ASP A 87 16.47 -16.67 4.62
C ASP A 87 17.87 -16.25 4.10
N ASN A 88 18.33 -15.04 4.43
CA ASN A 88 19.59 -14.49 3.97
C ASN A 88 20.67 -14.37 5.06
N ASN A 89 20.71 -15.31 6.01
CA ASN A 89 21.72 -15.35 7.10
C ASN A 89 21.72 -14.08 7.97
N GLY A 90 20.57 -13.51 8.21
CA GLY A 90 20.37 -12.28 8.99
C GLY A 90 20.71 -11.00 8.21
N ARG A 91 21.01 -11.06 6.93
CA ARG A 91 21.26 -9.87 6.11
C ARG A 91 19.95 -9.23 5.69
N ILE A 92 19.81 -7.92 5.88
CA ILE A 92 18.64 -7.17 5.44
C ILE A 92 18.69 -6.83 3.95
N ALA A 93 17.51 -6.68 3.36
CA ALA A 93 17.39 -6.10 2.02
C ALA A 93 17.89 -4.65 2.02
N ARG A 94 18.48 -4.20 0.90
CA ARG A 94 18.95 -2.82 0.76
C ARG A 94 17.80 -1.87 0.46
N GLU A 95 17.90 -0.65 0.97
CA GLU A 95 16.91 0.41 0.73
C GLU A 95 16.89 0.88 -0.71
N CYS A 96 18.00 0.80 -1.43
CA CYS A 96 18.14 1.40 -2.74
C CYS A 96 19.30 0.85 -3.59
N TYR A 97 19.47 1.45 -4.75
CA TYR A 97 20.37 1.05 -5.82
C TYR A 97 21.87 1.21 -5.51
N GLU A 98 22.27 2.23 -4.75
CA GLU A 98 23.68 2.49 -4.41
C GLU A 98 23.93 2.57 -2.90
N PRO A 99 25.10 2.08 -2.42
CA PRO A 99 25.39 2.01 -0.99
C PRO A 99 25.80 3.35 -0.34
N LEU A 100 25.81 4.45 -1.05
CA LEU A 100 26.35 5.74 -0.60
C LEU A 100 25.33 6.87 -0.65
N GLY A 101 24.16 6.70 -0.03
CA GLY A 101 23.32 7.81 0.45
C GLY A 101 22.55 8.64 -0.54
N GLU A 102 22.91 8.77 -1.79
CA GLU A 102 22.12 9.48 -2.81
C GLU A 102 21.71 8.53 -3.92
N VAL A 103 20.61 7.85 -3.69
CA VAL A 103 20.18 6.91 -4.68
C VAL A 103 18.91 7.34 -5.34
N THR A 104 19.11 7.90 -6.46
CA THR A 104 18.05 8.19 -7.38
C THR A 104 18.01 7.12 -8.47
N ILE A 105 16.91 6.37 -8.51
CA ILE A 105 16.59 5.59 -9.70
C ILE A 105 16.14 6.58 -10.77
N ASN A 106 17.04 6.88 -11.70
CA ASN A 106 16.80 7.84 -12.77
C ASN A 106 16.16 7.23 -14.02
N ASN A 107 16.03 5.91 -14.06
CA ASN A 107 15.33 5.22 -15.15
C ASN A 107 15.03 3.75 -14.81
N TRP A 108 14.21 3.12 -15.62
CA TRP A 108 13.81 1.72 -15.45
C TRP A 108 14.95 0.70 -15.57
N SER A 109 16.07 1.05 -16.20
CA SER A 109 17.23 0.12 -16.28
C SER A 109 17.96 -0.01 -14.95
N GLN A 110 17.82 0.98 -14.08
CA GLN A 110 18.47 1.01 -12.77
C GLN A 110 17.66 0.28 -11.68
N VAL A 111 16.40 -0.09 -11.95
CA VAL A 111 15.56 -0.86 -11.02
C VAL A 111 16.20 -2.20 -10.63
N LYS A 112 17.09 -2.71 -11.45
CA LYS A 112 17.85 -3.93 -11.15
C LYS A 112 18.66 -3.85 -9.85
N GLY A 113 19.11 -2.66 -9.47
CA GLY A 113 20.09 -2.47 -8.41
C GLY A 113 21.53 -2.73 -8.89
N ARG A 114 22.51 -2.54 -8.01
CA ARG A 114 23.93 -2.85 -8.26
C ARG A 114 24.44 -3.81 -7.21
N PRO A 115 25.40 -4.69 -7.56
CA PRO A 115 26.13 -5.47 -6.57
C PRO A 115 26.76 -4.57 -5.51
N ARG A 116 26.88 -5.06 -4.29
CA ARG A 116 27.63 -4.35 -3.24
C ARG A 116 29.11 -4.27 -3.62
N PRO A 117 29.84 -3.24 -3.14
CA PRO A 117 31.27 -3.12 -3.40
C PRO A 117 32.10 -4.32 -2.92
N ASP A 118 31.64 -5.02 -1.89
CA ASP A 118 32.27 -6.23 -1.35
C ASP A 118 31.99 -7.49 -2.17
N GLY A 119 31.16 -7.41 -3.23
CA GLY A 119 30.79 -8.53 -4.08
C GLY A 119 29.94 -9.61 -3.41
N THR A 120 29.46 -9.39 -2.19
CA THR A 120 28.81 -10.42 -1.35
C THR A 120 27.32 -10.57 -1.58
N THR A 121 26.68 -9.73 -2.41
CA THR A 121 25.25 -9.74 -2.61
C THR A 121 24.85 -9.65 -4.08
N ASP A 122 23.70 -10.24 -4.39
CA ASP A 122 23.07 -10.12 -5.70
C ASP A 122 22.64 -8.66 -5.96
N SER A 123 22.65 -8.26 -7.21
CA SER A 123 22.08 -6.99 -7.67
C SER A 123 20.57 -6.88 -7.42
N LEU A 124 19.89 -7.97 -7.08
CA LEU A 124 18.45 -8.02 -6.79
C LEU A 124 18.13 -7.93 -5.30
N ASP A 125 19.09 -7.71 -4.42
CA ASP A 125 18.88 -7.62 -2.97
C ASP A 125 18.27 -6.30 -2.47
N VAL A 126 17.92 -5.38 -3.37
CA VAL A 126 17.18 -4.17 -3.04
C VAL A 126 15.74 -4.49 -2.68
N TRP A 127 15.21 -3.87 -1.64
CA TRP A 127 13.93 -4.22 -1.02
C TRP A 127 12.76 -4.37 -2.01
N TYR A 128 12.66 -3.50 -2.99
CA TYR A 128 11.58 -3.50 -3.99
C TYR A 128 11.71 -4.63 -5.04
N ASN A 129 12.81 -5.38 -5.02
CA ASN A 129 12.97 -6.62 -5.79
C ASN A 129 13.00 -7.86 -4.88
N ALA A 130 13.63 -7.74 -3.72
CA ALA A 130 13.87 -8.84 -2.80
C ALA A 130 12.62 -9.22 -1.98
N LEU A 131 11.91 -8.22 -1.45
CA LEU A 131 10.78 -8.47 -0.54
C LEU A 131 9.44 -8.82 -1.23
N PRO A 132 9.11 -8.33 -2.44
CA PRO A 132 7.82 -8.69 -3.05
C PRO A 132 7.57 -10.19 -3.18
N PRO A 133 8.55 -11.05 -3.53
CA PRO A 133 8.38 -12.50 -3.57
C PRO A 133 7.93 -13.12 -2.24
N GLU A 134 8.41 -12.59 -1.10
CA GLU A 134 8.00 -13.02 0.25
C GLU A 134 6.49 -12.83 0.49
N LEU A 135 5.89 -11.90 -0.22
CA LEU A 135 4.46 -11.58 -0.17
C LEU A 135 3.67 -12.14 -1.37
N ASN A 136 4.25 -13.07 -2.14
CA ASN A 136 3.69 -13.57 -3.40
C ASN A 136 3.40 -12.45 -4.41
N GLN A 137 4.20 -11.38 -4.39
CA GLN A 137 4.13 -10.26 -5.32
C GLN A 137 5.25 -10.32 -6.35
N VAL A 138 5.05 -9.58 -7.44
CA VAL A 138 6.03 -9.52 -8.52
C VAL A 138 7.13 -8.51 -8.17
N ALA A 139 8.39 -8.91 -8.26
CA ALA A 139 9.54 -8.02 -8.10
C ALA A 139 9.48 -6.85 -9.08
N THR A 140 9.87 -5.65 -8.64
CA THR A 140 9.76 -4.41 -9.43
C THR A 140 10.50 -4.48 -10.76
N ILE A 141 11.61 -5.22 -10.84
CA ILE A 141 12.36 -5.42 -12.09
C ILE A 141 11.50 -6.00 -13.23
N ARG A 142 10.45 -6.77 -12.91
CA ARG A 142 9.56 -7.36 -13.91
C ARG A 142 8.71 -6.29 -14.64
N TYR A 143 8.55 -5.12 -14.06
CA TYR A 143 7.87 -3.98 -14.67
C TYR A 143 8.78 -3.10 -15.53
N ALA A 144 10.09 -3.40 -15.61
CA ALA A 144 11.04 -2.60 -16.39
C ALA A 144 10.76 -2.62 -17.90
N ALA A 145 10.12 -3.66 -18.40
CA ALA A 145 9.69 -3.73 -19.80
C ALA A 145 8.62 -2.66 -20.11
N LEU A 146 8.76 -1.98 -21.26
CA LEU A 146 7.88 -0.85 -21.62
C LEU A 146 6.38 -1.16 -21.55
N ALA A 147 5.98 -2.36 -21.94
CA ALA A 147 4.60 -2.82 -21.92
C ALA A 147 4.01 -2.96 -20.50
N ASP A 148 4.86 -3.18 -19.50
CA ASP A 148 4.44 -3.48 -18.13
C ASP A 148 4.54 -2.27 -17.19
N ARG A 149 5.20 -1.19 -17.58
CA ARG A 149 5.44 0.00 -16.73
C ARG A 149 4.18 0.62 -16.16
N ILE A 150 3.10 0.68 -16.94
CA ILE A 150 1.81 1.21 -16.46
C ILE A 150 1.25 0.34 -15.34
N ARG A 151 1.44 -0.99 -15.40
CA ARG A 151 0.96 -1.94 -14.39
C ARG A 151 1.67 -1.77 -13.06
N PHE A 152 2.89 -1.23 -13.05
CA PHE A 152 3.60 -0.89 -11.83
C PHE A 152 2.81 0.12 -10.98
N PHE A 153 2.21 1.12 -11.62
CA PHE A 153 1.44 2.17 -10.95
C PHE A 153 0.01 1.75 -10.52
N ASP A 154 -0.36 0.47 -10.69
CA ASP A 154 -1.62 -0.03 -10.16
C ASP A 154 -1.59 0.01 -8.62
N THR A 155 -2.57 0.70 -8.02
CA THR A 155 -2.67 0.83 -6.56
C THR A 155 -2.98 -0.50 -5.84
N ARG A 156 -3.27 -1.56 -6.57
CA ARG A 156 -3.35 -2.93 -6.04
C ARG A 156 -1.97 -3.55 -5.76
N ASN A 157 -0.93 -3.02 -6.39
CA ASN A 157 0.45 -3.39 -6.08
C ASN A 157 0.80 -2.95 -4.64
N LEU A 158 1.30 -3.86 -3.81
CA LEU A 158 1.62 -3.58 -2.41
C LEU A 158 2.71 -2.51 -2.21
N ILE A 159 3.54 -2.27 -3.22
CA ILE A 159 4.55 -1.19 -3.22
C ILE A 159 3.92 0.20 -3.11
N HIS A 160 2.61 0.30 -3.40
CA HIS A 160 1.93 1.58 -3.44
C HIS A 160 0.88 1.70 -2.33
N CYS A 161 0.84 2.87 -1.72
CA CYS A 161 -0.28 3.26 -0.87
C CYS A 161 -1.55 3.38 -1.73
N PRO A 162 -2.70 2.79 -1.33
CA PRO A 162 -3.94 2.86 -2.09
C PRO A 162 -4.50 4.27 -2.22
N ALA A 163 -4.07 5.21 -1.38
CA ALA A 163 -4.41 6.62 -1.46
C ALA A 163 -3.45 7.43 -2.33
N ALA A 164 -2.35 6.85 -2.82
CA ALA A 164 -1.36 7.55 -3.62
C ALA A 164 -1.95 8.02 -4.96
N ARG A 165 -1.59 9.23 -5.35
CA ARG A 165 -1.98 9.82 -6.62
C ARG A 165 -0.74 10.11 -7.43
N PHE A 166 -0.47 9.26 -8.40
CA PHE A 166 0.64 9.48 -9.31
C PHE A 166 0.34 10.62 -10.30
N PRO A 167 1.33 11.45 -10.64
CA PRO A 167 1.16 12.49 -11.65
C PRO A 167 0.77 11.88 -13.00
N LYS A 168 -0.10 12.55 -13.74
CA LYS A 168 -0.63 12.02 -15.03
C LYS A 168 0.46 11.67 -16.03
N HIS A 169 1.59 12.40 -16.01
CA HIS A 169 2.71 12.13 -16.91
C HIS A 169 3.45 10.82 -16.53
N ALA A 170 3.44 10.41 -15.26
CA ALA A 170 4.03 9.15 -14.82
C ALA A 170 3.26 7.91 -15.32
N LEU A 171 1.97 8.08 -15.60
CA LEU A 171 1.11 7.01 -16.11
C LEU A 171 1.26 6.77 -17.62
N ARG A 172 2.25 7.35 -18.28
CA ARG A 172 2.56 7.11 -19.70
C ARG A 172 3.60 5.98 -19.81
N PRO A 173 3.49 5.06 -20.77
CA PRO A 173 4.47 3.99 -20.96
C PRO A 173 5.90 4.51 -21.19
N THR A 174 6.01 5.70 -21.79
CA THR A 174 7.28 6.36 -22.09
C THR A 174 7.92 7.03 -20.87
N TYR A 175 7.22 7.09 -19.73
CA TYR A 175 7.77 7.68 -18.52
C TYR A 175 8.98 6.89 -18.02
N GLN A 176 10.06 7.60 -17.76
CA GLN A 176 11.36 6.98 -17.53
C GLN A 176 11.57 6.49 -16.10
N PHE A 177 10.82 7.01 -15.11
CA PHE A 177 11.10 6.81 -13.70
C PHE A 177 10.05 5.94 -13.02
N PRO A 178 10.42 4.90 -12.26
CA PRO A 178 9.52 4.28 -11.30
C PRO A 178 9.32 5.24 -10.10
N LEU A 179 8.07 5.45 -9.70
CA LEU A 179 7.75 6.25 -8.52
C LEU A 179 7.15 5.35 -7.45
N PHE A 180 7.76 5.34 -6.28
CA PHE A 180 7.35 4.54 -5.13
C PHE A 180 6.59 5.42 -4.15
N SER A 181 5.36 5.07 -3.82
CA SER A 181 4.57 5.79 -2.81
C SER A 181 4.80 5.29 -1.39
N MET A 182 5.54 4.20 -1.24
CA MET A 182 6.15 3.72 -0.02
C MET A 182 7.65 3.63 -0.24
N ALA A 183 8.45 3.84 0.78
CA ALA A 183 9.90 3.74 0.72
C ALA A 183 10.45 3.03 1.94
N MET A 184 11.63 2.43 1.78
CA MET A 184 12.43 1.96 2.90
C MET A 184 13.26 3.11 3.44
N ASN A 185 13.54 3.10 4.74
CA ASN A 185 14.37 4.11 5.38
C ASN A 185 15.80 4.10 4.82
N SER A 186 16.19 5.21 4.19
CA SER A 186 17.50 5.36 3.56
C SER A 186 18.64 5.66 4.53
N GLN A 187 18.34 5.83 5.80
CA GLN A 187 19.34 6.10 6.84
C GLN A 187 19.77 4.84 7.60
N LEU A 188 19.16 3.68 7.30
CA LEU A 188 19.55 2.41 7.90
C LEU A 188 20.95 1.94 7.49
N ILE A 189 21.39 2.28 6.28
CA ILE A 189 22.67 1.85 5.72
C ILE A 189 23.44 3.08 5.22
N GLN A 190 24.14 3.72 6.13
CA GLN A 190 24.99 4.89 5.82
C GLN A 190 26.43 4.52 5.44
N SER A 191 26.71 3.72 4.49
CA SER A 191 28.07 3.35 4.12
C SER A 191 28.71 2.27 4.99
N GLY A 192 28.71 1.04 4.52
CA GLY A 192 29.41 -0.04 5.19
C GLY A 192 29.01 -1.42 4.68
N PRO A 193 29.54 -2.47 5.32
CA PRO A 193 29.14 -3.84 5.03
C PRO A 193 27.66 -4.03 5.34
N SER A 194 27.04 -5.04 4.71
CA SER A 194 25.62 -5.31 4.88
C SER A 194 25.21 -5.38 6.36
N ILE A 195 24.30 -4.49 6.75
CA ILE A 195 23.73 -4.52 8.09
C ILE A 195 22.96 -5.82 8.27
N ARG A 196 23.06 -6.39 9.44
CA ARG A 196 22.29 -7.54 9.85
C ARG A 196 21.07 -7.09 10.66
N LEU A 197 20.00 -7.86 10.59
CA LEU A 197 18.81 -7.64 11.42
C LEU A 197 19.18 -7.53 12.90
N SER A 198 20.10 -8.37 13.39
CA SER A 198 20.60 -8.33 14.78
C SER A 198 21.22 -6.99 15.18
N THR A 199 21.74 -6.22 14.23
CA THR A 199 22.27 -4.86 14.52
C THR A 199 21.13 -3.88 14.78
N ILE A 200 20.00 -4.03 14.06
CA ILE A 200 18.79 -3.23 14.28
C ILE A 200 18.15 -3.62 15.61
N GLU A 201 18.06 -4.92 15.89
CA GLU A 201 17.50 -5.47 17.13
C GLU A 201 18.31 -5.08 18.37
N ALA A 202 19.64 -4.94 18.25
CA ALA A 202 20.50 -4.50 19.35
C ALA A 202 20.32 -3.02 19.71
N GLY A 203 19.69 -2.22 18.82
CA GLY A 203 19.33 -0.83 19.05
C GLY A 203 17.99 -0.66 19.73
N ASP A 204 17.17 0.23 19.21
CA ASP A 204 15.79 0.46 19.65
C ASP A 204 14.81 0.11 18.51
N PRO A 205 14.48 -1.18 18.31
CA PRO A 205 13.67 -1.62 17.17
C PRO A 205 12.25 -1.04 17.18
N ALA A 206 11.70 -0.75 18.37
CA ALA A 206 10.37 -0.14 18.51
C ALA A 206 10.32 1.31 18.03
N ARG A 207 11.47 1.98 17.90
CA ARG A 207 11.57 3.37 17.44
C ARG A 207 12.27 3.50 16.09
N THR A 208 12.95 2.45 15.63
CA THR A 208 13.69 2.45 14.36
C THR A 208 12.73 2.24 13.20
N VAL A 209 12.61 3.24 12.34
CA VAL A 209 11.75 3.17 11.15
C VAL A 209 12.37 2.25 10.10
N LEU A 210 11.60 1.32 9.57
CA LEU A 210 11.94 0.50 8.40
C LEU A 210 11.32 1.04 7.11
N PHE A 211 10.02 1.33 7.14
CA PHE A 211 9.27 1.78 5.97
C PHE A 211 8.40 2.99 6.30
N LEU A 212 8.14 3.80 5.28
CA LEU A 212 7.35 5.03 5.42
C LEU A 212 6.48 5.30 4.19
N ASP A 213 5.42 6.07 4.41
CA ASP A 213 4.70 6.72 3.31
C ASP A 213 5.62 7.76 2.65
N ASN A 214 5.91 7.57 1.37
CA ASN A 214 6.87 8.36 0.62
C ASN A 214 6.18 9.47 -0.18
N LEU A 215 6.72 10.67 -0.12
CA LEU A 215 6.21 11.86 -0.78
C LEU A 215 6.31 11.73 -2.31
N LEU A 216 5.21 12.03 -3.00
CA LEU A 216 5.12 12.04 -4.45
C LEU A 216 5.04 13.47 -4.98
N GLU A 217 5.37 13.62 -6.26
CA GLU A 217 5.20 14.90 -6.96
C GLU A 217 3.73 15.35 -6.97
N GLY A 218 3.50 16.61 -6.60
CA GLY A 218 2.16 17.20 -6.49
C GLY A 218 1.46 16.97 -5.16
N GLU A 219 2.04 16.19 -4.23
CA GLU A 219 1.54 16.08 -2.87
C GLU A 219 2.00 17.28 -2.00
N PRO A 220 1.19 17.67 -1.00
CA PRO A 220 1.59 18.74 -0.08
C PRO A 220 2.80 18.32 0.74
N ARG A 221 3.70 19.24 1.01
CA ARG A 221 4.82 19.05 1.92
C ARG A 221 4.44 19.54 3.31
N VAL A 222 4.92 18.85 4.32
CA VAL A 222 4.73 19.23 5.72
C VAL A 222 5.58 20.45 6.07
N HIS A 223 6.82 20.49 5.56
CA HIS A 223 7.79 21.54 5.86
C HIS A 223 8.48 22.02 4.58
N PRO A 224 8.79 23.32 4.45
CA PRO A 224 9.48 23.89 3.29
C PRO A 224 10.85 23.26 3.00
N ALA A 225 11.54 22.78 4.03
CA ALA A 225 12.85 22.13 3.91
C ALA A 225 12.80 20.71 3.37
N GLN A 226 11.60 20.07 3.27
CA GLN A 226 11.50 18.76 2.64
C GLN A 226 11.96 18.82 1.18
N GLU A 227 12.48 17.68 0.73
CA GLU A 227 12.98 17.49 -0.63
C GLU A 227 11.96 17.92 -1.69
N ARG A 228 12.45 18.54 -2.77
CA ARG A 228 11.63 19.00 -3.90
C ARG A 228 11.87 18.20 -5.16
N THR A 229 13.03 17.56 -5.21
CA THR A 229 13.49 16.77 -6.33
C THR A 229 13.56 15.31 -5.92
N HIS A 230 13.65 14.40 -6.90
CA HIS A 230 13.77 12.96 -6.65
C HIS A 230 12.67 12.40 -5.74
N LEU A 231 11.46 12.94 -5.84
CA LEU A 231 10.29 12.44 -5.12
C LEU A 231 9.89 11.06 -5.65
N GLY A 232 9.32 10.22 -4.76
CA GLY A 232 8.93 8.86 -5.13
C GLY A 232 10.11 7.90 -5.30
N GLN A 233 11.29 8.19 -4.76
CA GLN A 233 12.41 7.25 -4.74
C GLN A 233 12.16 6.10 -3.76
N PRO A 234 12.73 4.90 -3.99
CA PRO A 234 12.50 3.74 -3.13
C PRO A 234 13.15 3.86 -1.74
N GLY A 235 14.17 4.71 -1.60
CA GLY A 235 14.80 5.06 -0.32
C GLY A 235 14.41 6.46 0.10
N ALA A 236 13.95 6.64 1.34
CA ALA A 236 13.55 7.92 1.90
C ALA A 236 13.66 7.92 3.43
N TYR A 237 13.66 9.09 4.04
CA TYR A 237 13.52 9.30 5.47
C TYR A 237 12.58 10.49 5.72
N ALA A 238 12.65 11.18 6.84
CA ALA A 238 11.79 12.34 7.14
C ALA A 238 11.75 13.38 6.01
N ASN A 239 12.85 13.56 5.26
CA ASN A 239 12.94 14.52 4.14
C ASN A 239 11.92 14.28 3.02
N ARG A 240 11.43 13.07 2.86
CA ARG A 240 10.45 12.68 1.84
C ARG A 240 9.22 11.99 2.45
N PHE A 241 8.94 12.22 3.72
CA PHE A 241 7.71 11.70 4.35
C PHE A 241 6.47 12.32 3.73
N GLY A 242 5.52 11.46 3.29
CA GLY A 242 4.31 11.86 2.59
C GLY A 242 3.09 11.97 3.51
N PRO A 243 2.53 13.18 3.73
CA PRO A 243 1.42 13.42 4.66
C PRO A 243 0.04 13.18 4.02
N ARG A 244 -0.14 12.12 3.23
CA ARG A 244 -1.35 11.91 2.43
C ARG A 244 -2.57 11.43 3.21
N HIS A 245 -2.41 11.12 4.49
CA HIS A 245 -3.46 10.60 5.37
C HIS A 245 -3.75 11.61 6.49
N ASP A 246 -4.64 12.58 6.23
CA ASP A 246 -5.11 13.56 7.22
C ASP A 246 -3.96 14.35 7.85
N ASP A 247 -3.17 15.05 7.02
CA ASP A 247 -1.96 15.80 7.38
C ASP A 247 -0.86 14.98 8.07
N GLY A 248 -0.91 13.66 7.90
CA GLY A 248 0.06 12.72 8.40
C GLY A 248 0.27 11.55 7.43
N GLY A 249 1.08 10.61 7.85
CA GLY A 249 1.39 9.39 7.10
C GLY A 249 1.72 8.24 8.03
N ASN A 250 1.96 7.09 7.45
CA ASN A 250 2.23 5.88 8.19
C ASN A 250 3.74 5.58 8.20
N LEU A 251 4.20 5.04 9.32
CA LEU A 251 5.53 4.48 9.51
C LEU A 251 5.40 3.03 9.97
N ALA A 252 6.32 2.18 9.54
CA ALA A 252 6.52 0.83 10.07
C ALA A 252 7.90 0.74 10.70
N PHE A 253 7.99 0.06 11.84
CA PHE A 253 9.15 -0.03 12.69
C PHE A 253 9.76 -1.43 12.70
N ALA A 254 10.99 -1.52 13.19
CA ALA A 254 11.77 -2.75 13.16
C ALA A 254 11.27 -3.85 14.11
N ASP A 255 10.41 -3.54 15.05
CA ASP A 255 9.71 -4.51 15.91
C ASP A 255 8.41 -5.05 15.28
N GLY A 256 8.12 -4.70 14.02
CA GLY A 256 6.93 -5.12 13.28
C GLY A 256 5.68 -4.27 13.51
N HIS A 257 5.70 -3.32 14.47
CA HIS A 257 4.54 -2.43 14.59
C HIS A 257 4.51 -1.37 13.50
N ALA A 258 3.33 -0.83 13.21
CA ALA A 258 3.16 0.31 12.32
C ALA A 258 2.09 1.24 12.87
N GLY A 259 2.28 2.55 12.68
CA GLY A 259 1.41 3.59 13.19
C GLY A 259 1.25 4.75 12.23
N TRP A 260 0.20 5.54 12.46
CA TRP A 260 0.01 6.83 11.80
C TRP A 260 0.62 7.93 12.65
N PHE A 261 1.34 8.83 12.01
CA PHE A 261 2.01 9.96 12.65
C PHE A 261 1.63 11.26 11.93
N ARG A 262 1.40 12.31 12.69
CA ARG A 262 1.16 13.63 12.12
C ARG A 262 2.44 14.13 11.44
N GLY A 263 2.32 14.72 10.26
CA GLY A 263 3.46 15.13 9.47
C GLY A 263 4.45 16.04 10.22
N ARG A 264 3.95 17.02 10.96
CA ARG A 264 4.79 17.93 11.76
C ARG A 264 5.58 17.24 12.89
N ASP A 265 5.13 16.07 13.34
CA ASP A 265 5.81 15.32 14.40
C ASP A 265 6.90 14.41 13.81
N VAL A 266 6.83 14.10 12.50
CA VAL A 266 7.84 13.32 11.76
C VAL A 266 8.88 14.23 11.12
N VAL A 267 8.43 15.35 10.52
CA VAL A 267 9.28 16.28 9.77
C VAL A 267 9.57 17.48 10.64
N GLN A 268 10.71 17.47 11.29
CA GLN A 268 11.19 18.55 12.16
C GLN A 268 12.54 19.08 11.64
N THR A 269 12.79 20.36 11.92
CA THR A 269 14.10 20.99 11.71
C THR A 269 14.65 21.45 13.05
N GLU A 270 15.94 21.63 13.17
CA GLU A 270 16.54 22.26 14.35
C GLU A 270 15.99 23.67 14.57
N GLU A 271 15.74 24.02 15.84
CA GLU A 271 15.22 25.34 16.20
C GLU A 271 16.09 26.47 15.58
N GLY A 272 15.42 27.32 14.83
CA GLY A 272 15.98 28.59 14.35
C GLY A 272 16.81 28.55 13.07
N SER A 273 17.03 27.39 12.46
CA SER A 273 17.69 27.31 11.15
C SER A 273 16.76 26.73 10.09
N PRO A 274 16.42 27.49 9.05
CA PRO A 274 15.99 26.87 7.82
C PRO A 274 17.23 26.15 7.25
N LEU A 275 17.39 24.87 7.54
CA LEU A 275 18.40 24.05 6.88
C LEU A 275 18.01 23.92 5.40
N VAL A 276 18.40 24.91 4.64
CA VAL A 276 18.36 24.84 3.18
C VAL A 276 19.41 23.81 2.78
N GLY A 277 18.95 22.55 2.58
CA GLY A 277 19.82 21.45 2.17
C GLY A 277 20.41 20.61 3.32
N GLY A 278 20.04 20.86 4.59
CA GLY A 278 20.47 20.03 5.71
C GLY A 278 19.49 18.87 6.02
N PRO A 279 19.88 17.91 6.85
CA PRO A 279 19.00 16.83 7.27
C PRO A 279 17.81 17.40 8.05
N ILE A 280 16.61 16.93 7.74
CA ILE A 280 15.42 17.20 8.54
C ILE A 280 15.51 16.30 9.76
N LEU A 281 15.54 16.91 10.95
CA LEU A 281 15.61 16.15 12.19
C LEU A 281 14.29 15.42 12.45
N PRO A 282 14.35 14.14 12.80
CA PRO A 282 13.19 13.39 13.25
C PRO A 282 12.78 13.84 14.67
N PRO A 283 11.51 13.63 15.07
CA PRO A 283 11.12 13.77 16.46
C PRO A 283 11.94 12.83 17.35
N ARG A 284 12.10 13.17 18.62
CA ARG A 284 12.91 12.41 19.59
C ARG A 284 12.49 10.94 19.74
N ASP A 285 11.24 10.65 19.42
CA ASP A 285 10.65 9.31 19.54
C ASP A 285 10.76 8.44 18.28
N ILE A 286 11.39 8.94 17.22
CA ILE A 286 11.60 8.21 15.97
C ILE A 286 13.10 8.16 15.67
N VAL A 287 13.60 6.96 15.40
CA VAL A 287 15.00 6.71 15.06
C VAL A 287 15.12 6.42 13.57
N TRP A 288 15.89 7.24 12.88
CA TRP A 288 16.18 7.06 11.44
C TRP A 288 17.54 6.40 11.23
N GLU A 289 18.51 6.74 12.05
CA GLU A 289 19.89 6.26 11.94
C GLU A 289 20.18 5.22 13.01
N ILE A 290 20.92 4.19 12.63
CA ILE A 290 21.44 3.22 13.59
C ILE A 290 22.89 3.59 13.87
N SER A 291 23.20 3.94 15.11
CA SER A 291 24.57 4.08 15.55
C SER A 291 25.21 2.71 15.57
N LEU A 292 26.10 2.43 14.63
CA LEU A 292 26.93 1.23 14.67
C LEU A 292 27.94 1.38 15.83
N PRO A 293 28.13 0.36 16.66
CA PRO A 293 29.07 0.39 17.78
C PRO A 293 30.51 0.49 17.32
#